data_45674e1f2e753c48809d8077d07cad13
#
_entry.id   45674e1f2e753c48809d8077d07cad13
#
_cell.length_a   1.000
_cell.length_b   1.000
_cell.length_c   1.000
_cell.angle_alpha   90.00
_cell.angle_beta   90.00
_cell.angle_gamma   90.00
#
_symmetry.space_group_name_H-M   'P 1'
#
loop_
_entity.id
_entity.type
_entity.pdbx_description
1 polymer ?
#
loop_
_entity_poly.entity_id
_entity_poly.type
_entity_poly.pdbx_seq_one_letter_code
_entity_poly.pdbx_strand_id
1 'polypeptide(L)'
;MNVFIEKLQLPFDEGWERFMSPLQLSCIQHSPAGERLQEGNILIWGVQVPQKSAEIGDIKCGVLMAKVVKSIKKSDAQSLLLSISSITFASAKLSKLLGAMLLNHVIKFASDYGCSGVHIGCPQHGQYGDFVRRLTAEVGVWTSRPGKVVVRLSDIQRVGPLLERLERAVQRKKAAASWQIESYDPNALGHWQDRIAFSIKNNLGIPWDPDDQSYGWEPSVQYSRVLKFENAIIGWLICHFISEDVLRYGKLWVDPGWEQSGAPLAMLCDVMRSAHFQPNPNLELKNRTGYPIPRGCFISHPTNDNLHRLVTSKFKPVCDTWTELENYYYYFE
;
A
#
# COMPACT_ATOMS: atom_id res chain seq x y z
N MET A 1 16.45 33.41 -7.46
CA MET A 1 16.20 32.34 -8.45
C MET A 1 14.69 32.29 -8.63
N ASN A 2 14.19 32.52 -9.83
CA ASN A 2 12.76 32.34 -10.09
C ASN A 2 12.49 30.82 -10.13
N VAL A 3 11.46 30.37 -9.43
CA VAL A 3 11.06 28.97 -9.38
C VAL A 3 9.57 28.92 -9.74
N PHE A 4 9.22 28.04 -10.66
CA PHE A 4 7.82 27.79 -11.01
C PHE A 4 7.39 26.43 -10.45
N ILE A 5 6.24 26.42 -9.79
CA ILE A 5 5.57 25.21 -9.33
C ILE A 5 4.24 25.17 -10.03
N GLU A 6 3.98 24.11 -10.78
CA GLU A 6 2.77 23.94 -11.55
C GLU A 6 2.11 22.59 -11.27
N LYS A 7 0.78 22.54 -11.30
CA LYS A 7 0.02 21.28 -11.30
C LYS A 7 0.08 20.69 -12.70
N LEU A 8 0.67 19.51 -12.82
CA LEU A 8 0.82 18.82 -14.09
C LEU A 8 -0.50 18.13 -14.49
N GLN A 9 -0.80 18.15 -15.79
CA GLN A 9 -1.94 17.48 -16.40
C GLN A 9 -1.44 16.47 -17.44
N LEU A 10 -2.23 15.44 -17.70
CA LEU A 10 -1.96 14.49 -18.77
C LEU A 10 -2.47 15.04 -20.12
N PRO A 11 -1.76 14.79 -21.24
CA PRO A 11 -0.41 14.22 -21.29
C PRO A 11 0.65 15.18 -20.74
N PHE A 12 1.71 14.62 -20.11
CA PHE A 12 2.80 15.45 -19.62
C PHE A 12 3.67 15.96 -20.77
N ASP A 13 4.25 17.15 -20.57
CA ASP A 13 5.34 17.60 -21.39
C ASP A 13 6.56 16.68 -21.23
N GLU A 14 7.33 16.52 -22.28
CA GLU A 14 8.51 15.66 -22.32
C GLU A 14 9.44 15.88 -21.12
N GLY A 15 9.88 14.81 -20.52
CA GLY A 15 10.89 14.76 -19.45
C GLY A 15 10.37 14.82 -18.02
N TRP A 16 9.05 14.88 -17.77
CA TRP A 16 8.50 14.71 -16.42
C TRP A 16 8.48 13.23 -15.99
N GLU A 17 8.34 12.31 -16.93
CA GLU A 17 8.26 10.86 -16.70
C GLU A 17 9.50 10.31 -15.98
N ARG A 18 10.67 10.91 -16.17
CA ARG A 18 11.94 10.51 -15.52
C ARG A 18 11.90 10.59 -13.99
N PHE A 19 10.94 11.35 -13.42
CA PHE A 19 10.75 11.49 -11.97
C PHE A 19 9.79 10.49 -11.39
N MET A 20 9.16 9.65 -12.22
CA MET A 20 8.11 8.72 -11.82
C MET A 20 8.47 7.29 -12.22
N SER A 21 8.09 6.34 -11.39
CA SER A 21 8.22 4.92 -11.74
C SER A 21 7.13 4.50 -12.75
N PRO A 22 7.32 3.42 -13.52
CA PRO A 22 6.29 2.89 -14.42
C PRO A 22 4.95 2.60 -13.71
N LEU A 23 4.99 2.14 -12.46
CA LEU A 23 3.81 1.90 -11.64
C LEU A 23 3.07 3.21 -11.33
N GLN A 24 3.79 4.27 -10.98
CA GLN A 24 3.19 5.58 -10.74
C GLN A 24 2.54 6.15 -11.99
N LEU A 25 3.18 6.03 -13.15
CA LEU A 25 2.61 6.44 -14.44
C LEU A 25 1.33 5.66 -14.77
N SER A 26 1.30 4.36 -14.54
CA SER A 26 0.09 3.54 -14.72
C SER A 26 -1.06 3.99 -13.81
N CYS A 27 -0.79 4.25 -12.54
CA CYS A 27 -1.81 4.73 -11.60
C CYS A 27 -2.42 6.07 -12.02
N ILE A 28 -1.61 6.97 -12.60
CA ILE A 28 -2.07 8.30 -13.04
C ILE A 28 -3.02 8.19 -14.23
N GLN A 29 -2.75 7.30 -15.18
CA GLN A 29 -3.59 7.10 -16.36
C GLN A 29 -5.02 6.65 -16.01
N HIS A 30 -5.21 6.01 -14.86
CA HIS A 30 -6.50 5.51 -14.38
C HIS A 30 -7.14 6.42 -13.32
N SER A 31 -6.56 7.62 -13.06
CA SER A 31 -7.13 8.54 -12.08
C SER A 31 -8.37 9.26 -12.64
N PRO A 32 -9.46 9.36 -11.87
CA PRO A 32 -10.64 10.09 -12.31
C PRO A 32 -10.31 11.58 -12.56
N ALA A 33 -10.73 12.08 -13.70
CA ALA A 33 -10.61 13.49 -14.04
C ALA A 33 -11.81 14.27 -13.46
N GLY A 34 -11.56 15.42 -12.82
CA GLY A 34 -12.63 16.27 -12.30
C GLY A 34 -12.11 17.58 -11.72
N GLU A 35 -12.96 18.63 -11.75
CA GLU A 35 -12.64 19.95 -11.20
C GLU A 35 -12.66 19.96 -9.65
N ARG A 36 -13.44 19.07 -9.03
CA ARG A 36 -13.52 18.94 -7.57
C ARG A 36 -12.65 17.80 -7.06
N LEU A 37 -11.97 18.01 -5.95
CA LEU A 37 -11.22 16.94 -5.29
C LEU A 37 -12.19 15.87 -4.79
N GLN A 38 -11.92 14.62 -5.19
CA GLN A 38 -12.65 13.45 -4.75
C GLN A 38 -11.67 12.39 -4.24
N GLU A 39 -12.14 11.49 -3.39
CA GLU A 39 -11.34 10.35 -2.99
C GLU A 39 -10.85 9.57 -4.22
N GLY A 40 -9.57 9.23 -4.22
CA GLY A 40 -8.92 8.53 -5.33
C GLY A 40 -8.23 9.44 -6.35
N ASN A 41 -8.51 10.75 -6.40
CA ASN A 41 -7.79 11.64 -7.31
C ASN A 41 -6.29 11.62 -7.04
N ILE A 42 -5.50 11.50 -8.11
CA ILE A 42 -4.04 11.64 -8.07
C ILE A 42 -3.70 13.02 -8.62
N LEU A 43 -2.88 13.74 -7.86
CA LEU A 43 -2.43 15.09 -8.17
C LEU A 43 -0.92 15.10 -8.26
N ILE A 44 -0.40 15.85 -9.22
CA ILE A 44 1.03 15.92 -9.48
C ILE A 44 1.43 17.38 -9.62
N TRP A 45 2.53 17.75 -8.98
CA TRP A 45 3.14 19.07 -9.13
C TRP A 45 4.58 18.93 -9.61
N GLY A 46 4.90 19.68 -10.65
CA GLY A 46 6.25 19.83 -11.17
C GLY A 46 6.92 21.07 -10.63
N VAL A 47 8.22 21.00 -10.40
CA VAL A 47 9.09 22.15 -10.07
C VAL A 47 10.08 22.35 -11.18
N GLN A 48 10.11 23.56 -11.73
CA GLN A 48 11.05 23.93 -12.79
C GLN A 48 11.72 25.28 -12.50
N VAL A 49 12.90 25.46 -13.04
CA VAL A 49 13.69 26.68 -12.94
C VAL A 49 13.98 27.17 -14.35
N PRO A 50 13.63 28.43 -14.68
CA PRO A 50 13.89 28.97 -15.99
C PRO A 50 15.40 29.05 -16.27
N GLN A 51 15.80 28.64 -17.45
CA GLN A 51 17.16 28.91 -17.93
C GLN A 51 17.26 30.32 -18.52
N LYS A 52 18.44 30.91 -18.37
CA LYS A 52 18.71 32.23 -18.92
C LYS A 52 18.78 32.27 -20.46
N SER A 53 18.84 31.12 -21.12
CA SER A 53 18.87 30.98 -22.58
C SER A 53 17.54 30.41 -23.06
N ALA A 54 16.88 31.14 -23.94
CA ALA A 54 15.57 30.77 -24.52
C ALA A 54 15.66 29.51 -25.43
N GLU A 55 16.85 29.04 -25.76
CA GLU A 55 17.02 27.88 -26.66
C GLU A 55 16.95 26.52 -25.95
N ILE A 56 17.04 26.47 -24.62
CA ILE A 56 17.18 25.20 -23.88
C ILE A 56 16.00 24.98 -22.94
N GLY A 57 14.92 25.65 -23.03
CA GLY A 57 13.72 25.42 -22.20
C GLY A 57 13.97 25.41 -20.67
N ASP A 58 12.96 25.31 -19.86
CA ASP A 58 13.06 25.28 -18.40
C ASP A 58 13.62 23.95 -17.87
N ILE A 59 14.45 24.03 -16.82
CA ILE A 59 15.00 22.82 -16.19
C ILE A 59 13.95 22.24 -15.25
N LYS A 60 13.43 21.06 -15.58
CA LYS A 60 12.59 20.26 -14.69
C LYS A 60 13.41 19.72 -13.53
N CYS A 61 13.10 20.14 -12.30
CA CYS A 61 13.92 19.93 -11.11
C CYS A 61 13.42 18.83 -10.20
N GLY A 62 12.10 18.62 -10.16
CA GLY A 62 11.49 17.62 -9.27
C GLY A 62 9.98 17.52 -9.45
N VAL A 63 9.43 16.45 -8.89
CA VAL A 63 7.98 16.13 -8.91
C VAL A 63 7.53 15.71 -7.51
N LEU A 64 6.34 16.18 -7.11
CA LEU A 64 5.58 15.68 -5.97
C LEU A 64 4.29 15.05 -6.48
N MET A 65 4.01 13.83 -6.03
CA MET A 65 2.76 13.14 -6.33
C MET A 65 1.99 12.89 -5.03
N ALA A 66 0.70 13.18 -5.06
CA ALA A 66 -0.20 12.94 -3.93
C ALA A 66 -1.53 12.32 -4.40
N LYS A 67 -2.19 11.62 -3.48
CA LYS A 67 -3.52 11.05 -3.65
C LYS A 67 -4.49 11.64 -2.64
N VAL A 68 -5.71 11.94 -3.08
CA VAL A 68 -6.78 12.34 -2.18
C VAL A 68 -7.36 11.10 -1.51
N VAL A 69 -7.38 11.08 -0.17
CA VAL A 69 -7.89 9.96 0.64
C VAL A 69 -8.88 10.47 1.69
N LYS A 70 -9.75 9.60 2.19
CA LYS A 70 -10.60 9.94 3.34
C LYS A 70 -9.75 10.14 4.61
N SER A 71 -10.10 11.14 5.39
CA SER A 71 -9.48 11.36 6.70
C SER A 71 -9.91 10.28 7.69
N ILE A 72 -8.95 9.80 8.50
CA ILE A 72 -9.21 8.77 9.53
C ILE A 72 -9.79 9.39 10.82
N LYS A 73 -9.91 10.72 10.91
CA LYS A 73 -10.52 11.36 12.08
C LYS A 73 -12.00 10.98 12.19
N LYS A 74 -12.37 10.33 13.30
CA LYS A 74 -13.72 9.78 13.58
C LYS A 74 -14.86 10.81 13.61
N SER A 75 -14.57 12.11 13.67
CA SER A 75 -15.60 13.16 13.85
C SER A 75 -16.26 13.63 12.56
N ASP A 76 -15.60 13.53 11.41
CA ASP A 76 -16.11 14.03 10.14
C ASP A 76 -16.03 12.96 9.04
N ALA A 77 -17.15 12.30 8.79
CA ALA A 77 -17.26 11.20 7.82
C ALA A 77 -16.96 11.60 6.36
N GLN A 78 -16.70 12.87 6.07
CA GLN A 78 -16.48 13.40 4.71
C GLN A 78 -15.19 14.23 4.54
N SER A 79 -14.35 14.35 5.57
CA SER A 79 -13.13 15.14 5.42
C SER A 79 -12.10 14.42 4.56
N LEU A 80 -11.52 15.14 3.60
CA LEU A 80 -10.49 14.65 2.70
C LEU A 80 -9.11 15.01 3.25
N LEU A 81 -8.16 14.13 3.01
CA LEU A 81 -6.75 14.31 3.36
C LEU A 81 -5.92 14.16 2.09
N LEU A 82 -4.94 15.03 1.88
CA LEU A 82 -4.00 14.90 0.77
C LEU A 82 -2.80 14.05 1.21
N SER A 83 -2.72 12.82 0.71
CA SER A 83 -1.64 11.89 1.04
C SER A 83 -0.53 11.94 -0.01
N ILE A 84 0.61 12.50 0.36
CA ILE A 84 1.79 12.56 -0.51
C ILE A 84 2.40 11.16 -0.61
N SER A 85 2.45 10.63 -1.82
CA SER A 85 2.97 9.29 -2.12
C SER A 85 4.44 9.30 -2.54
N SER A 86 4.93 10.40 -3.12
CA SER A 86 6.34 10.56 -3.47
C SER A 86 6.74 12.02 -3.63
N ILE A 87 8.02 12.30 -3.33
CA ILE A 87 8.69 13.57 -3.64
C ILE A 87 10.05 13.20 -4.22
N THR A 88 10.29 13.56 -5.47
CA THR A 88 11.50 13.20 -6.21
C THR A 88 12.15 14.44 -6.80
N PHE A 89 13.46 14.57 -6.68
CA PHE A 89 14.25 15.65 -7.25
C PHE A 89 15.41 15.10 -8.10
N ALA A 90 15.82 15.85 -9.10
CA ALA A 90 16.96 15.50 -9.96
C ALA A 90 18.29 15.38 -9.21
N SER A 91 18.43 16.02 -8.06
CA SER A 91 19.61 15.91 -7.19
C SER A 91 19.32 16.25 -5.73
N ALA A 92 20.18 15.78 -4.83
CA ALA A 92 20.10 16.11 -3.40
C ALA A 92 20.27 17.62 -3.12
N LYS A 93 21.00 18.36 -3.96
CA LYS A 93 21.13 19.81 -3.86
C LYS A 93 19.80 20.50 -4.16
N LEU A 94 19.10 20.09 -5.21
CA LEU A 94 17.79 20.63 -5.57
C LEU A 94 16.73 20.28 -4.53
N SER A 95 16.77 19.07 -3.95
CA SER A 95 15.84 18.69 -2.88
C SER A 95 15.97 19.57 -1.65
N LYS A 96 17.18 19.98 -1.28
CA LYS A 96 17.42 20.93 -0.16
C LYS A 96 16.92 22.35 -0.46
N LEU A 97 17.06 22.81 -1.70
CA LEU A 97 16.69 24.17 -2.09
C LEU A 97 15.19 24.33 -2.35
N LEU A 98 14.56 23.33 -2.94
CA LEU A 98 13.21 23.44 -3.49
C LEU A 98 12.18 22.61 -2.74
N GLY A 99 12.60 21.68 -1.88
CA GLY A 99 11.70 20.77 -1.17
C GLY A 99 10.68 21.49 -0.29
N ALA A 100 11.13 22.41 0.54
CA ALA A 100 10.25 23.19 1.41
C ALA A 100 9.28 24.08 0.62
N MET A 101 9.74 24.69 -0.48
CA MET A 101 8.87 25.50 -1.36
C MET A 101 7.77 24.66 -1.99
N LEU A 102 8.11 23.49 -2.52
CA LEU A 102 7.14 22.58 -3.13
C LEU A 102 6.14 22.06 -2.09
N LEU A 103 6.60 21.66 -0.91
CA LEU A 103 5.71 21.17 0.15
C LEU A 103 4.79 22.28 0.67
N ASN A 104 5.27 23.50 0.88
CA ASN A 104 4.44 24.64 1.27
C ASN A 104 3.38 24.97 0.20
N HIS A 105 3.73 24.90 -1.08
CA HIS A 105 2.78 25.09 -2.17
C HIS A 105 1.65 24.06 -2.13
N VAL A 106 2.00 22.79 -1.90
CA VAL A 106 1.02 21.68 -1.83
C VAL A 106 0.16 21.77 -0.56
N ILE A 107 0.73 22.18 0.57
CA ILE A 107 -0.04 22.44 1.81
C ILE A 107 -1.07 23.54 1.57
N LYS A 108 -0.65 24.66 0.98
CA LYS A 108 -1.56 25.75 0.64
C LYS A 108 -2.66 25.28 -0.30
N PHE A 109 -2.32 24.56 -1.36
CA PHE A 109 -3.29 23.97 -2.27
C PHE A 109 -4.31 23.10 -1.52
N ALA A 110 -3.86 22.18 -0.66
CA ALA A 110 -4.74 21.31 0.11
C ALA A 110 -5.71 22.11 1.01
N SER A 111 -5.24 23.19 1.65
CA SER A 111 -6.07 24.10 2.44
C SER A 111 -7.10 24.82 1.57
N ASP A 112 -6.69 25.42 0.44
CA ASP A 112 -7.55 26.16 -0.47
C ASP A 112 -8.66 25.29 -1.07
N TYR A 113 -8.42 23.98 -1.21
CA TYR A 113 -9.39 22.99 -1.71
C TYR A 113 -10.17 22.26 -0.62
N GLY A 114 -10.08 22.70 0.65
CA GLY A 114 -10.90 22.21 1.76
C GLY A 114 -10.50 20.82 2.26
N CYS A 115 -9.26 20.39 2.03
CA CYS A 115 -8.74 19.21 2.73
C CYS A 115 -8.59 19.50 4.24
N SER A 116 -8.71 18.48 5.08
CA SER A 116 -8.49 18.59 6.52
C SER A 116 -7.00 18.59 6.90
N GLY A 117 -6.12 18.31 5.96
CA GLY A 117 -4.68 18.28 6.18
C GLY A 117 -3.90 17.57 5.08
N VAL A 118 -2.61 17.42 5.31
CA VAL A 118 -1.66 16.72 4.44
C VAL A 118 -0.99 15.58 5.21
N HIS A 119 -0.75 14.47 4.54
CA HIS A 119 -0.07 13.29 5.08
C HIS A 119 1.13 12.90 4.24
N ILE A 120 2.21 12.49 4.87
CA ILE A 120 3.40 11.91 4.22
C ILE A 120 3.80 10.64 4.96
N GLY A 121 3.87 9.51 4.24
CA GLY A 121 4.46 8.28 4.76
C GLY A 121 5.88 8.09 4.22
N CYS A 122 6.85 7.78 5.08
CA CYS A 122 8.21 7.51 4.65
C CYS A 122 8.86 6.39 5.47
N PRO A 123 9.92 5.72 4.96
CA PRO A 123 10.73 4.82 5.77
C PRO A 123 11.34 5.53 6.97
N GLN A 124 11.36 4.87 8.14
CA GLN A 124 12.02 5.40 9.34
C GLN A 124 13.52 5.63 9.14
N HIS A 125 14.14 4.83 8.29
CA HIS A 125 15.59 4.88 8.02
C HIS A 125 15.88 5.04 6.53
N GLY A 126 17.07 5.56 6.24
CA GLY A 126 17.55 5.75 4.88
C GLY A 126 17.34 7.16 4.33
N GLN A 127 17.94 7.42 3.18
CA GLN A 127 18.05 8.76 2.60
C GLN A 127 16.70 9.46 2.39
N TYR A 128 15.66 8.73 1.96
CA TYR A 128 14.35 9.29 1.75
C TYR A 128 13.65 9.64 3.08
N GLY A 129 13.74 8.78 4.09
CA GLY A 129 13.22 9.08 5.42
C GLY A 129 13.92 10.29 6.06
N ASP A 130 15.24 10.36 5.95
CA ASP A 130 16.02 11.51 6.44
C ASP A 130 15.66 12.80 5.70
N PHE A 131 15.39 12.71 4.40
CA PHE A 131 14.90 13.83 3.61
C PHE A 131 13.53 14.32 4.08
N VAL A 132 12.56 13.41 4.23
CA VAL A 132 11.19 13.76 4.69
C VAL A 132 11.21 14.34 6.09
N ARG A 133 11.97 13.77 7.04
CA ARG A 133 12.12 14.32 8.41
C ARG A 133 12.63 15.74 8.42
N ARG A 134 13.67 16.04 7.63
CA ARG A 134 14.18 17.43 7.51
C ARG A 134 13.11 18.34 6.91
N LEU A 135 12.47 17.89 5.83
CA LEU A 135 11.46 18.66 5.12
C LEU A 135 10.27 19.01 6.01
N THR A 136 9.76 18.05 6.78
CA THR A 136 8.67 18.29 7.72
C THR A 136 9.08 19.18 8.89
N ALA A 137 10.33 19.10 9.36
CA ALA A 137 10.85 20.01 10.40
C ALA A 137 11.01 21.45 9.90
N GLU A 138 11.25 21.68 8.61
CA GLU A 138 11.37 23.01 8.00
C GLU A 138 10.00 23.65 7.69
N VAL A 139 8.96 22.84 7.49
CA VAL A 139 7.65 23.26 6.96
C VAL A 139 6.56 23.08 8.00
N GLY A 140 6.61 23.84 9.09
CA GLY A 140 5.54 23.90 10.08
C GLY A 140 5.52 22.76 11.11
N VAL A 141 4.39 22.58 11.78
CA VAL A 141 4.26 21.63 12.89
C VAL A 141 3.55 20.35 12.39
N TRP A 142 4.29 19.27 12.39
CA TRP A 142 3.78 17.94 11.96
C TRP A 142 3.65 17.00 13.17
N THR A 143 2.57 16.23 13.20
CA THR A 143 2.39 15.13 14.15
C THR A 143 2.93 13.86 13.52
N SER A 144 3.94 13.24 14.15
CA SER A 144 4.45 11.95 13.70
C SER A 144 3.73 10.79 14.40
N ARG A 145 3.53 9.68 13.68
CA ARG A 145 2.95 8.43 14.20
C ARG A 145 3.64 7.24 13.58
N PRO A 146 3.81 6.14 14.33
CA PRO A 146 4.25 4.88 13.73
C PRO A 146 3.35 4.50 12.55
N GLY A 147 3.97 4.14 11.45
CA GLY A 147 3.30 3.74 10.23
C GLY A 147 3.25 2.22 10.07
N LYS A 148 3.04 1.80 8.83
CA LYS A 148 3.02 0.39 8.46
C LYS A 148 4.43 -0.19 8.43
N VAL A 149 4.54 -1.50 8.62
CA VAL A 149 5.76 -2.26 8.36
C VAL A 149 5.62 -2.96 7.01
N VAL A 150 6.59 -2.76 6.12
CA VAL A 150 6.68 -3.44 4.83
C VAL A 150 7.75 -4.52 4.94
N VAL A 151 7.35 -5.76 4.69
CA VAL A 151 8.22 -6.94 4.72
C VAL A 151 8.34 -7.48 3.31
N ARG A 152 9.57 -7.69 2.82
CA ARG A 152 9.83 -8.30 1.52
C ARG A 152 10.57 -9.61 1.70
N LEU A 153 10.10 -10.61 0.97
CA LEU A 153 10.67 -11.95 0.89
C LEU A 153 11.21 -12.12 -0.53
N SER A 154 12.50 -11.90 -0.73
CA SER A 154 13.16 -12.01 -2.04
C SER A 154 13.79 -13.38 -2.23
N ASP A 155 14.23 -14.02 -1.13
CA ASP A 155 14.68 -15.41 -1.10
C ASP A 155 13.63 -16.27 -0.39
N ILE A 156 12.69 -16.76 -1.17
CA ILE A 156 11.58 -17.54 -0.64
C ILE A 156 12.01 -18.90 -0.05
N GLN A 157 13.16 -19.42 -0.45
CA GLN A 157 13.68 -20.67 0.10
C GLN A 157 13.98 -20.58 1.61
N ARG A 158 14.37 -19.41 2.09
CA ARG A 158 14.60 -19.16 3.53
C ARG A 158 13.31 -19.24 4.35
N VAL A 159 12.14 -19.08 3.71
CA VAL A 159 10.84 -19.16 4.35
C VAL A 159 10.35 -20.61 4.50
N GLY A 160 10.87 -21.56 3.72
CA GLY A 160 10.46 -22.96 3.73
C GLY A 160 10.45 -23.60 5.14
N PRO A 161 11.55 -23.56 5.90
CA PRO A 161 11.59 -24.13 7.26
C PRO A 161 10.65 -23.42 8.25
N LEU A 162 10.39 -22.13 8.06
CA LEU A 162 9.38 -21.42 8.84
C LEU A 162 7.98 -21.93 8.47
N LEU A 163 7.67 -22.03 7.18
CA LEU A 163 6.37 -22.48 6.69
C LEU A 163 6.02 -23.87 7.22
N GLU A 164 6.96 -24.82 7.20
CA GLU A 164 6.77 -26.17 7.77
C GLU A 164 6.45 -26.13 9.28
N ARG A 165 7.11 -25.25 10.05
CA ARG A 165 6.80 -25.07 11.48
C ARG A 165 5.41 -24.50 11.70
N LEU A 166 4.99 -23.54 10.87
CA LEU A 166 3.66 -22.94 10.93
C LEU A 166 2.59 -23.95 10.56
N GLU A 167 2.79 -24.73 9.51
CA GLU A 167 1.89 -25.79 9.07
C GLU A 167 1.69 -26.85 10.17
N ARG A 168 2.76 -27.30 10.84
CA ARG A 168 2.65 -28.21 11.99
C ARG A 168 1.85 -27.61 13.16
N ALA A 169 1.98 -26.30 13.39
CA ALA A 169 1.18 -25.61 14.41
C ALA A 169 -0.30 -25.51 14.03
N VAL A 170 -0.59 -25.28 12.74
CA VAL A 170 -1.95 -25.29 12.19
C VAL A 170 -2.60 -26.67 12.32
N GLN A 171 -1.89 -27.74 11.94
CA GLN A 171 -2.43 -29.11 12.00
C GLN A 171 -2.86 -29.50 13.41
N ARG A 172 -2.10 -29.10 14.43
CA ARG A 172 -2.46 -29.37 15.84
C ARG A 172 -3.75 -28.66 16.26
N LYS A 173 -4.04 -27.50 15.71
CA LYS A 173 -5.27 -26.73 16.00
C LYS A 173 -6.45 -27.16 15.13
N LYS A 174 -6.21 -27.57 13.88
CA LYS A 174 -7.23 -27.99 12.92
C LYS A 174 -7.99 -29.24 13.36
N ALA A 175 -7.36 -30.13 14.10
CA ALA A 175 -7.99 -31.35 14.60
C ALA A 175 -9.25 -31.08 15.46
N ALA A 176 -9.42 -29.87 15.98
CA ALA A 176 -10.57 -29.44 16.78
C ALA A 176 -11.55 -28.51 16.03
N ALA A 177 -11.31 -28.17 14.75
CA ALA A 177 -12.06 -27.15 14.05
C ALA A 177 -12.51 -27.64 12.66
N SER A 178 -13.78 -27.40 12.32
CA SER A 178 -14.41 -27.83 11.05
C SER A 178 -14.42 -26.76 9.95
N TRP A 179 -13.50 -25.79 9.99
CA TRP A 179 -13.37 -24.78 8.93
C TRP A 179 -12.69 -25.34 7.66
N GLN A 180 -13.00 -24.76 6.52
CA GLN A 180 -12.47 -25.11 5.20
C GLN A 180 -11.88 -23.89 4.53
N ILE A 181 -10.79 -24.10 3.76
CA ILE A 181 -10.17 -23.09 2.91
C ILE A 181 -10.58 -23.40 1.46
N GLU A 182 -11.14 -22.41 0.78
CA GLU A 182 -11.53 -22.49 -0.62
C GLU A 182 -10.85 -21.40 -1.45
N SER A 183 -10.81 -21.58 -2.76
CA SER A 183 -10.37 -20.55 -3.69
C SER A 183 -11.34 -19.36 -3.67
N TYR A 184 -10.79 -18.16 -3.82
CA TYR A 184 -11.58 -16.96 -3.96
C TYR A 184 -12.36 -16.98 -5.29
N ASP A 185 -13.66 -16.69 -5.23
CA ASP A 185 -14.52 -16.51 -6.40
C ASP A 185 -15.01 -15.07 -6.46
N PRO A 186 -14.56 -14.26 -7.43
CA PRO A 186 -15.01 -12.87 -7.56
C PRO A 186 -16.51 -12.75 -7.89
N ASN A 187 -17.16 -13.82 -8.38
CA ASN A 187 -18.58 -13.81 -8.69
C ASN A 187 -19.46 -14.06 -7.43
N ALA A 188 -18.86 -14.44 -6.31
CA ALA A 188 -19.56 -14.64 -5.03
C ALA A 188 -19.78 -13.34 -4.24
N LEU A 189 -19.83 -12.19 -4.90
CA LEU A 189 -19.87 -10.83 -4.33
C LEU A 189 -20.96 -10.59 -3.27
N GLY A 190 -22.17 -11.14 -3.47
CA GLY A 190 -23.27 -10.94 -2.51
C GLY A 190 -22.94 -11.41 -1.10
N HIS A 191 -22.20 -12.48 -0.95
CA HIS A 191 -21.82 -13.05 0.34
C HIS A 191 -20.80 -12.20 1.14
N TRP A 192 -19.92 -11.45 0.45
CA TRP A 192 -18.95 -10.58 1.11
C TRP A 192 -19.61 -9.34 1.70
N GLN A 193 -20.49 -8.71 0.94
CA GLN A 193 -21.18 -7.49 1.36
C GLN A 193 -22.04 -7.74 2.59
N ASP A 194 -22.75 -8.86 2.63
CA ASP A 194 -23.54 -9.29 3.80
C ASP A 194 -22.62 -9.47 5.02
N ARG A 195 -21.44 -10.07 4.82
CA ARG A 195 -20.48 -10.28 5.92
C ARG A 195 -19.87 -8.99 6.42
N ILE A 196 -19.51 -8.07 5.53
CA ILE A 196 -19.04 -6.74 5.87
C ILE A 196 -20.11 -5.98 6.66
N ALA A 197 -21.35 -5.97 6.17
CA ALA A 197 -22.47 -5.33 6.84
C ALA A 197 -22.73 -5.93 8.24
N PHE A 198 -22.69 -7.26 8.36
CA PHE A 198 -22.80 -7.96 9.64
C PHE A 198 -21.69 -7.54 10.63
N SER A 199 -20.45 -7.49 10.19
CA SER A 199 -19.31 -7.12 11.04
C SER A 199 -19.40 -5.68 11.51
N ILE A 200 -19.78 -4.76 10.63
CA ILE A 200 -19.99 -3.34 10.97
C ILE A 200 -21.12 -3.21 12.00
N LYS A 201 -22.27 -3.86 11.76
CA LYS A 201 -23.44 -3.82 12.66
C LYS A 201 -23.14 -4.34 14.06
N ASN A 202 -22.26 -5.33 14.17
CA ASN A 202 -21.91 -5.97 15.45
C ASN A 202 -20.61 -5.44 16.09
N ASN A 203 -20.05 -4.36 15.57
CA ASN A 203 -18.77 -3.78 16.03
C ASN A 203 -17.60 -4.78 16.06
N LEU A 204 -17.56 -5.74 15.15
CA LEU A 204 -16.52 -6.76 15.03
C LEU A 204 -15.26 -6.24 14.29
N GLY A 205 -15.13 -4.96 14.13
CA GLY A 205 -14.14 -4.30 13.27
C GLY A 205 -14.68 -4.13 11.85
N ILE A 206 -13.97 -3.33 11.05
CA ILE A 206 -14.30 -3.14 9.63
C ILE A 206 -13.48 -4.16 8.85
N PRO A 207 -14.11 -5.19 8.24
CA PRO A 207 -13.40 -6.11 7.38
C PRO A 207 -12.82 -5.36 6.18
N TRP A 208 -11.64 -5.77 5.75
CA TRP A 208 -11.09 -5.28 4.49
C TRP A 208 -11.95 -5.84 3.36
N ASP A 209 -12.62 -4.96 2.62
CA ASP A 209 -13.40 -5.35 1.45
C ASP A 209 -12.51 -6.09 0.44
N PRO A 210 -12.81 -7.36 0.09
CA PRO A 210 -12.02 -8.11 -0.88
C PRO A 210 -12.00 -7.44 -2.26
N ASP A 211 -13.08 -6.74 -2.63
CA ASP A 211 -13.26 -6.13 -3.94
C ASP A 211 -12.81 -4.66 -3.99
N ASP A 212 -12.36 -4.09 -2.87
CA ASP A 212 -11.81 -2.74 -2.85
C ASP A 212 -10.55 -2.63 -3.73
N GLN A 213 -10.69 -1.99 -4.87
CA GLN A 213 -9.63 -1.72 -5.84
C GLN A 213 -8.92 -0.37 -5.60
N SER A 214 -9.06 0.22 -4.43
CA SER A 214 -8.49 1.54 -4.11
C SER A 214 -6.98 1.66 -4.36
N TYR A 215 -6.30 0.52 -4.48
CA TYR A 215 -4.87 0.45 -4.81
C TYR A 215 -4.59 0.22 -6.31
N GLY A 216 -5.62 0.11 -7.16
CA GLY A 216 -5.47 -0.15 -8.59
C GLY A 216 -4.94 -1.55 -8.95
N TRP A 217 -5.02 -2.51 -8.00
CA TRP A 217 -4.60 -3.90 -8.21
C TRP A 217 -5.79 -4.83 -8.11
N GLU A 218 -5.96 -5.64 -9.15
CA GLU A 218 -6.99 -6.68 -9.14
C GLU A 218 -6.60 -7.83 -8.20
N PRO A 219 -7.58 -8.41 -7.48
CA PRO A 219 -7.35 -9.63 -6.72
C PRO A 219 -6.86 -10.77 -7.60
N SER A 220 -5.83 -11.47 -7.15
CA SER A 220 -5.42 -12.71 -7.81
C SER A 220 -6.37 -13.83 -7.42
N VAL A 221 -7.25 -14.24 -8.32
CA VAL A 221 -8.20 -15.35 -8.11
C VAL A 221 -7.45 -16.64 -7.72
N GLN A 222 -6.32 -16.89 -8.35
CA GLN A 222 -5.53 -18.09 -8.13
C GLN A 222 -4.92 -18.18 -6.72
N TYR A 223 -4.47 -17.06 -6.16
CA TYR A 223 -3.76 -17.03 -4.87
C TYR A 223 -4.56 -16.44 -3.74
N SER A 224 -5.76 -15.94 -3.99
CA SER A 224 -6.66 -15.50 -2.93
C SER A 224 -7.47 -16.66 -2.36
N ARG A 225 -7.79 -16.60 -1.07
CA ARG A 225 -8.48 -17.66 -0.34
C ARG A 225 -9.62 -17.12 0.48
N VAL A 226 -10.60 -17.99 0.69
CA VAL A 226 -11.77 -17.80 1.52
C VAL A 226 -11.76 -18.83 2.60
N LEU A 227 -12.11 -18.43 3.80
CA LEU A 227 -12.35 -19.30 4.93
C LEU A 227 -13.83 -19.47 5.15
N LYS A 228 -14.31 -20.71 5.19
CA LYS A 228 -15.71 -21.07 5.45
C LYS A 228 -15.88 -21.95 6.68
N PHE A 229 -17.00 -21.78 7.37
CA PHE A 229 -17.49 -22.65 8.41
C PHE A 229 -18.99 -22.84 8.19
N GLU A 230 -19.44 -24.08 8.09
CA GLU A 230 -20.86 -24.42 7.81
C GLU A 230 -21.45 -23.62 6.63
N ASN A 231 -20.71 -23.52 5.54
CA ASN A 231 -21.03 -22.73 4.33
C ASN A 231 -21.03 -21.20 4.52
N ALA A 232 -20.87 -20.68 5.72
CA ALA A 232 -20.71 -19.24 5.96
C ALA A 232 -19.26 -18.80 5.75
N ILE A 233 -19.07 -17.65 5.10
CA ILE A 233 -17.77 -17.02 4.98
C ILE A 233 -17.42 -16.38 6.33
N ILE A 234 -16.33 -16.82 6.93
CA ILE A 234 -15.80 -16.33 8.21
C ILE A 234 -14.44 -15.63 8.07
N GLY A 235 -13.90 -15.55 6.87
CA GLY A 235 -12.66 -14.82 6.62
C GLY A 235 -12.16 -14.95 5.19
N TRP A 236 -11.14 -14.17 4.86
CA TRP A 236 -10.46 -14.20 3.56
C TRP A 236 -9.01 -13.74 3.65
N LEU A 237 -8.22 -14.16 2.68
CA LEU A 237 -6.89 -13.63 2.36
C LEU A 237 -6.86 -13.26 0.89
N ILE A 238 -6.86 -11.98 0.58
CA ILE A 238 -6.81 -11.48 -0.80
C ILE A 238 -5.38 -11.11 -1.14
N CYS A 239 -4.89 -11.69 -2.22
CA CYS A 239 -3.55 -11.47 -2.75
C CYS A 239 -3.60 -10.69 -4.06
N HIS A 240 -2.54 -9.92 -4.32
CA HIS A 240 -2.41 -9.11 -5.53
C HIS A 240 -0.99 -9.25 -6.08
N PHE A 241 -0.85 -9.21 -7.40
CA PHE A 241 0.44 -9.00 -8.01
C PHE A 241 0.78 -7.51 -8.00
N ILE A 242 1.90 -7.12 -7.39
CA ILE A 242 2.43 -5.75 -7.46
C ILE A 242 3.49 -5.61 -8.56
N SER A 243 4.00 -6.71 -9.05
CA SER A 243 4.77 -6.89 -10.27
C SER A 243 4.63 -8.35 -10.69
N GLU A 244 5.07 -8.69 -11.90
CA GLU A 244 4.95 -10.06 -12.45
C GLU A 244 5.52 -11.15 -11.53
N ASP A 245 6.50 -10.82 -10.70
CA ASP A 245 7.26 -11.74 -9.87
C ASP A 245 7.10 -11.50 -8.35
N VAL A 246 6.23 -10.57 -7.93
CA VAL A 246 5.99 -10.26 -6.50
C VAL A 246 4.52 -10.40 -6.16
N LEU A 247 4.20 -11.38 -5.32
CA LEU A 247 2.86 -11.54 -4.75
C LEU A 247 2.77 -10.79 -3.43
N ARG A 248 1.80 -9.89 -3.31
CA ARG A 248 1.45 -9.23 -2.06
C ARG A 248 0.33 -9.98 -1.36
N TYR A 249 0.55 -10.34 -0.11
CA TYR A 249 -0.49 -10.82 0.81
C TYR A 249 -1.21 -9.61 1.38
N GLY A 250 -2.34 -9.26 0.74
CA GLY A 250 -2.92 -7.92 0.91
C GLY A 250 -3.88 -7.82 2.08
N LYS A 251 -5.05 -8.45 1.96
CA LYS A 251 -6.17 -8.24 2.85
C LYS A 251 -6.48 -9.55 3.59
N LEU A 252 -5.85 -9.76 4.74
CA LEU A 252 -6.18 -10.86 5.65
C LEU A 252 -7.17 -10.37 6.69
N TRP A 253 -8.35 -10.98 6.69
CA TRP A 253 -9.36 -10.77 7.71
C TRP A 253 -10.03 -12.10 8.09
N VAL A 254 -10.32 -12.26 9.36
CA VAL A 254 -11.07 -13.40 9.90
C VAL A 254 -11.96 -12.88 11.02
N ASP A 255 -13.14 -13.43 11.15
CA ASP A 255 -14.02 -13.14 12.27
C ASP A 255 -13.28 -13.24 13.60
N PRO A 256 -13.49 -12.30 14.54
CA PRO A 256 -12.78 -12.27 15.81
C PRO A 256 -12.87 -13.59 16.59
N GLY A 257 -13.99 -14.29 16.52
CA GLY A 257 -14.15 -15.61 17.15
C GLY A 257 -13.22 -16.70 16.60
N TRP A 258 -12.67 -16.50 15.40
CA TRP A 258 -11.81 -17.45 14.70
C TRP A 258 -10.34 -17.05 14.63
N GLU A 259 -9.97 -15.86 15.09
CA GLU A 259 -8.59 -15.37 15.00
C GLU A 259 -7.57 -16.29 15.67
N GLN A 260 -7.92 -16.93 16.77
CA GLN A 260 -7.05 -17.84 17.53
C GLN A 260 -7.17 -19.31 17.12
N SER A 261 -8.06 -19.64 16.18
CA SER A 261 -8.31 -21.01 15.72
C SER A 261 -7.15 -21.63 14.92
N GLY A 262 -6.21 -20.78 14.48
CA GLY A 262 -5.15 -21.15 13.53
C GLY A 262 -5.56 -20.99 12.07
N ALA A 263 -6.84 -20.69 11.79
CA ALA A 263 -7.35 -20.52 10.43
C ALA A 263 -6.69 -19.38 9.63
N PRO A 264 -6.43 -18.17 10.20
CA PRO A 264 -5.69 -17.12 9.48
C PRO A 264 -4.29 -17.60 9.02
N LEU A 265 -3.63 -18.34 9.90
CA LEU A 265 -2.31 -18.88 9.62
C LEU A 265 -2.37 -20.00 8.57
N ALA A 266 -3.42 -20.81 8.60
CA ALA A 266 -3.65 -21.85 7.61
C ALA A 266 -3.83 -21.29 6.20
N MET A 267 -4.66 -20.23 6.04
CA MET A 267 -4.81 -19.55 4.76
C MET A 267 -3.48 -18.99 4.25
N LEU A 268 -2.70 -18.36 5.13
CA LEU A 268 -1.40 -17.83 4.76
C LEU A 268 -0.43 -18.94 4.32
N CYS A 269 -0.38 -20.07 5.05
CA CYS A 269 0.46 -21.22 4.70
C CYS A 269 0.04 -21.82 3.36
N ASP A 270 -1.27 -21.98 3.12
CA ASP A 270 -1.81 -22.53 1.87
C ASP A 270 -1.42 -21.66 0.65
N VAL A 271 -1.61 -20.35 0.77
CA VAL A 271 -1.22 -19.42 -0.30
C VAL A 271 0.29 -19.42 -0.51
N MET A 272 1.10 -19.35 0.56
CA MET A 272 2.56 -19.36 0.42
C MET A 272 3.05 -20.66 -0.21
N ARG A 273 2.47 -21.80 0.17
CA ARG A 273 2.83 -23.10 -0.39
C ARG A 273 2.50 -23.16 -1.88
N SER A 274 1.28 -22.78 -2.27
CA SER A 274 0.83 -22.80 -3.65
C SER A 274 1.56 -21.78 -4.54
N ALA A 275 1.86 -20.59 -4.01
CA ALA A 275 2.49 -19.53 -4.79
C ALA A 275 3.99 -19.75 -5.01
N HIS A 276 4.70 -20.22 -3.97
CA HIS A 276 6.16 -20.18 -3.96
C HIS A 276 6.86 -21.54 -4.00
N PHE A 277 6.13 -22.61 -3.71
CA PHE A 277 6.74 -23.95 -3.61
C PHE A 277 6.11 -24.98 -4.55
N GLN A 278 5.03 -24.62 -5.24
CA GLN A 278 4.41 -25.49 -6.24
C GLN A 278 4.58 -24.90 -7.64
N PRO A 279 4.94 -25.72 -8.65
CA PRO A 279 4.92 -25.29 -10.02
C PRO A 279 3.52 -24.86 -10.44
N ASN A 280 3.40 -23.75 -11.14
CA ASN A 280 2.14 -23.30 -11.70
C ASN A 280 2.21 -23.27 -13.22
N PRO A 281 1.63 -24.27 -13.89
CA PRO A 281 1.69 -24.38 -15.37
C PRO A 281 0.95 -23.24 -16.07
N ASN A 282 0.02 -22.55 -15.38
CA ASN A 282 -0.79 -21.47 -15.93
C ASN A 282 -0.18 -20.07 -15.69
N LEU A 283 0.94 -19.98 -14.99
CA LEU A 283 1.60 -18.71 -14.74
C LEU A 283 2.61 -18.43 -15.85
N GLU A 284 2.23 -17.57 -16.77
CA GLU A 284 3.15 -17.00 -17.76
C GLU A 284 3.82 -15.75 -17.16
N LEU A 285 4.95 -15.94 -16.52
CA LEU A 285 5.87 -14.84 -16.27
C LEU A 285 6.66 -14.58 -17.56
N LYS A 286 6.92 -13.33 -17.92
CA LYS A 286 7.77 -12.98 -19.08
C LYS A 286 9.04 -13.84 -19.07
N ASN A 287 9.12 -14.78 -20.01
CA ASN A 287 10.22 -15.76 -20.18
C ASN A 287 10.29 -16.93 -19.19
N ARG A 288 9.27 -17.20 -18.35
CA ARG A 288 9.26 -18.36 -17.42
C ARG A 288 7.86 -18.92 -17.24
N THR A 289 7.52 -19.95 -17.98
CA THR A 289 6.28 -20.70 -17.82
C THR A 289 6.45 -21.76 -16.73
N GLY A 290 5.49 -21.86 -15.80
CA GLY A 290 5.44 -22.96 -14.82
C GLY A 290 6.34 -22.86 -13.59
N TYR A 291 7.02 -21.73 -13.37
CA TYR A 291 7.85 -21.53 -12.17
C TYR A 291 7.07 -20.95 -10.99
N PRO A 292 7.45 -21.29 -9.75
CA PRO A 292 6.90 -20.64 -8.57
C PRO A 292 7.19 -19.13 -8.57
N ILE A 293 6.30 -18.35 -7.96
CA ILE A 293 6.51 -16.91 -7.79
C ILE A 293 7.73 -16.69 -6.89
N PRO A 294 8.77 -15.97 -7.34
CA PRO A 294 10.03 -15.91 -6.61
C PRO A 294 9.99 -15.01 -5.36
N ARG A 295 9.08 -14.03 -5.29
CA ARG A 295 9.08 -13.00 -4.25
C ARG A 295 7.70 -12.78 -3.63
N GLY A 296 7.70 -12.45 -2.33
CA GLY A 296 6.50 -12.11 -1.58
C GLY A 296 6.61 -10.77 -0.84
N CYS A 297 5.47 -10.18 -0.50
CA CYS A 297 5.41 -8.94 0.24
C CYS A 297 4.24 -8.91 1.22
N PHE A 298 4.49 -8.48 2.46
CA PHE A 298 3.45 -8.14 3.43
C PHE A 298 3.47 -6.66 3.76
N ILE A 299 2.31 -6.15 4.13
CA ILE A 299 2.19 -4.87 4.81
C ILE A 299 1.42 -5.11 6.10
N SER A 300 2.05 -4.84 7.24
CA SER A 300 1.44 -4.96 8.56
C SER A 300 1.31 -3.59 9.20
N HIS A 301 0.21 -3.34 9.90
CA HIS A 301 0.00 -2.12 10.66
C HIS A 301 0.14 -2.41 12.16
N PRO A 302 0.82 -1.56 12.95
CA PRO A 302 0.98 -1.76 14.40
C PRO A 302 -0.34 -1.91 15.17
N THR A 303 -1.44 -1.32 14.65
CA THR A 303 -2.78 -1.47 15.25
C THR A 303 -3.42 -2.83 15.01
N ASN A 304 -2.88 -3.64 14.10
CA ASN A 304 -3.29 -5.04 13.93
C ASN A 304 -2.36 -5.94 14.74
N ASP A 305 -2.57 -5.99 16.06
CA ASP A 305 -1.65 -6.63 17.02
C ASP A 305 -1.34 -8.09 16.67
N ASN A 306 -2.32 -8.87 16.22
CA ASN A 306 -2.14 -10.29 15.93
C ASN A 306 -1.26 -10.50 14.69
N LEU A 307 -1.58 -9.82 13.59
CA LEU A 307 -0.79 -9.89 12.36
C LEU A 307 0.59 -9.27 12.56
N HIS A 308 0.66 -8.11 13.21
CA HIS A 308 1.93 -7.41 13.47
C HIS A 308 2.87 -8.26 14.33
N ARG A 309 2.36 -8.90 15.39
CA ARG A 309 3.11 -9.82 16.25
C ARG A 309 3.59 -11.06 15.48
N LEU A 310 2.72 -11.65 14.64
CA LEU A 310 3.10 -12.77 13.78
C LEU A 310 4.24 -12.37 12.85
N VAL A 311 4.08 -11.26 12.14
CA VAL A 311 5.06 -10.76 11.16
C VAL A 311 6.38 -10.44 11.86
N THR A 312 6.36 -9.72 12.97
CA THR A 312 7.55 -9.32 13.73
C THR A 312 8.29 -10.54 14.32
N SER A 313 7.54 -11.47 14.93
CA SER A 313 8.18 -12.60 15.63
C SER A 313 8.61 -13.74 14.71
N LYS A 314 7.96 -13.93 13.57
CA LYS A 314 8.17 -15.08 12.68
C LYS A 314 8.83 -14.74 11.36
N PHE A 315 8.40 -13.63 10.72
CA PHE A 315 8.91 -13.27 9.40
C PHE A 315 10.11 -12.33 9.42
N LYS A 316 10.24 -11.45 10.42
CA LYS A 316 11.43 -10.57 10.56
C LYS A 316 12.77 -11.32 10.50
N PRO A 317 12.94 -12.51 11.16
CA PRO A 317 14.20 -13.25 11.09
C PRO A 317 14.52 -13.88 9.73
N VAL A 318 13.53 -14.05 8.85
CA VAL A 318 13.67 -14.72 7.54
C VAL A 318 13.42 -13.80 6.36
N CYS A 319 13.02 -12.55 6.58
CA CYS A 319 12.82 -11.58 5.50
C CYS A 319 14.14 -10.97 5.04
N ASP A 320 14.18 -10.55 3.78
CA ASP A 320 15.33 -9.87 3.20
C ASP A 320 15.32 -8.38 3.51
N THR A 321 14.13 -7.80 3.56
CA THR A 321 13.96 -6.39 3.84
C THR A 321 12.83 -6.19 4.84
N TRP A 322 13.14 -5.47 5.90
CA TRP A 322 12.21 -4.99 6.92
C TRP A 322 12.23 -3.47 6.91
N THR A 323 11.12 -2.86 6.50
CA THR A 323 11.01 -1.40 6.43
C THR A 323 9.88 -0.92 7.33
N GLU A 324 10.21 -0.25 8.40
CA GLU A 324 9.26 0.45 9.25
C GLU A 324 8.98 1.81 8.63
N LEU A 325 7.70 2.15 8.49
CA LEU A 325 7.27 3.44 7.99
C LEU A 325 6.94 4.37 9.17
N GLU A 326 7.11 5.63 8.96
CA GLU A 326 6.65 6.70 9.83
C GLU A 326 5.69 7.58 9.04
N ASN A 327 4.60 8.00 9.67
CA ASN A 327 3.58 8.84 9.08
C ASN A 327 3.63 10.21 9.71
N TYR A 328 3.69 11.25 8.90
CA TYR A 328 3.64 12.65 9.28
C TYR A 328 2.32 13.25 8.84
N TYR A 329 1.64 13.94 9.76
CA TYR A 329 0.36 14.59 9.52
C TYR A 329 0.47 16.08 9.81
N TYR A 330 0.10 16.89 8.86
CA TYR A 330 -0.12 18.32 9.00
C TYR A 330 -1.62 18.57 8.94
N TYR A 331 -2.23 19.02 10.02
CA TYR A 331 -3.66 19.31 10.06
C TYR A 331 -3.89 20.82 9.95
N PHE A 332 -4.91 21.21 9.22
CA PHE A 332 -5.39 22.57 9.17
C PHE A 332 -6.28 22.83 10.40
N GLU A 333 -6.15 24.01 10.98
CA GLU A 333 -6.98 24.50 12.08
C GLU A 333 -8.37 24.92 11.61
#